data_d91d78fa9fe6090e03ed954a629a8f09
#
_entry.id   d91d78fa9fe6090e03ed954a629a8f09
#
_cell.length_a   1.000
_cell.length_b   1.000
_cell.length_c   1.000
_cell.angle_alpha   90.00
_cell.angle_beta   90.00
_cell.angle_gamma   90.00
#
_symmetry.space_group_name_H-M   'P 1'
#
loop_
_entity.id
_entity.type
_entity.pdbx_description
1 polymer ?
#
loop_
_entity_poly.entity_id
_entity_poly.type
_entity_poly.pdbx_seq_one_letter_code
_entity_poly.pdbx_strand_id
1 'polypeptide(L)'
;MNNIDRDLTIEKYREGYQKYGYSPKSLGWDKGRQKIRFEILLSFFECAGKSILDIGCGFGDINQTLSQKTSNAYSYFGIDLVDELINEGRSRYQSDHIRFITADFLEYSFTEKFDIIVASGIFNHKFISEDNDKFVEKVLKKAFSLCTEGVAFDFLSDKVDYCHSHTYHNSPERILGLAYKLSRNICLRNDYMPFEFSIFIGKDDHFNPADAIFNVYKKRISKLS
;
A
#
# COMPACT_ATOMS: atom_id res chain seq x y z
N MET A 1 0.42 10.83 11.36
CA MET A 1 -0.42 10.25 12.44
C MET A 1 -0.23 11.08 13.69
N ASN A 2 -1.24 11.20 14.60
CA ASN A 2 -0.97 11.87 15.87
C ASN A 2 -0.06 11.03 16.78
N ASN A 3 0.55 11.66 17.78
CA ASN A 3 1.57 11.01 18.61
C ASN A 3 1.01 9.81 19.41
N ILE A 4 -0.23 9.91 19.93
CA ILE A 4 -0.85 8.86 20.75
C ILE A 4 -1.05 7.58 19.94
N ASP A 5 -1.74 7.67 18.81
CA ASP A 5 -2.02 6.51 17.96
C ASP A 5 -0.74 5.96 17.30
N ARG A 6 0.25 6.83 17.03
CA ARG A 6 1.56 6.41 16.54
C ARG A 6 2.29 5.56 17.58
N ASP A 7 2.38 6.02 18.82
CA ASP A 7 3.11 5.34 19.87
C ASP A 7 2.45 3.98 20.21
N LEU A 8 1.11 3.94 20.26
CA LEU A 8 0.36 2.70 20.42
C LEU A 8 0.57 1.71 19.26
N THR A 9 0.66 2.22 18.04
CA THR A 9 0.94 1.40 16.85
C THR A 9 2.33 0.81 16.92
N ILE A 10 3.35 1.62 17.26
CA ILE A 10 4.73 1.15 17.43
C ILE A 10 4.80 0.08 18.51
N GLU A 11 4.22 0.32 19.68
CA GLU A 11 4.24 -0.63 20.80
C GLU A 11 3.62 -1.97 20.41
N LYS A 12 2.42 -1.96 19.82
CA LYS A 12 1.72 -3.16 19.36
C LYS A 12 2.58 -4.03 18.42
N TYR A 13 3.21 -3.45 17.42
CA TYR A 13 4.01 -4.22 16.45
C TYR A 13 5.37 -4.63 17.03
N ARG A 14 5.95 -3.84 17.92
CA ARG A 14 7.14 -4.21 18.69
C ARG A 14 6.89 -5.42 19.57
N GLU A 15 5.80 -5.43 20.35
CA GLU A 15 5.37 -6.59 21.13
C GLU A 15 5.12 -7.83 20.26
N GLY A 16 4.46 -7.64 19.11
CA GLY A 16 4.25 -8.69 18.13
C GLY A 16 5.57 -9.30 17.67
N TYR A 17 6.55 -8.46 17.32
CA TYR A 17 7.86 -8.90 16.89
C TYR A 17 8.65 -9.59 18.02
N GLN A 18 8.61 -9.06 19.24
CA GLN A 18 9.26 -9.69 20.41
C GLN A 18 8.69 -11.08 20.68
N LYS A 19 7.39 -11.27 20.47
CA LYS A 19 6.70 -12.54 20.74
C LYS A 19 6.88 -13.59 19.64
N TYR A 20 6.86 -13.18 18.38
CA TYR A 20 6.78 -14.09 17.24
C TYR A 20 7.97 -14.01 16.29
N GLY A 21 8.90 -13.06 16.49
CA GLY A 21 10.04 -12.82 15.61
C GLY A 21 9.62 -12.44 14.20
N TYR A 22 10.42 -12.82 13.21
CA TYR A 22 10.04 -12.70 11.82
C TYR A 22 8.92 -13.68 11.47
N SER A 23 7.72 -13.18 11.46
CA SER A 23 6.51 -13.97 11.19
C SER A 23 5.37 -13.07 10.73
N PRO A 24 4.48 -13.53 9.85
CA PRO A 24 3.24 -12.83 9.54
C PRO A 24 2.38 -12.52 10.77
N LYS A 25 2.47 -13.34 11.84
CA LYS A 25 1.77 -13.11 13.10
C LYS A 25 2.21 -11.83 13.81
N SER A 26 3.48 -11.45 13.69
CA SER A 26 4.01 -10.18 14.23
C SER A 26 3.34 -8.96 13.62
N LEU A 27 2.85 -9.10 12.39
CA LEU A 27 2.13 -8.07 11.64
C LEU A 27 0.60 -8.22 11.71
N GLY A 28 0.10 -9.14 12.57
CA GLY A 28 -1.33 -9.42 12.71
C GLY A 28 -1.94 -10.26 11.58
N TRP A 29 -1.13 -10.95 10.78
CA TRP A 29 -1.58 -11.78 9.64
C TRP A 29 -1.66 -13.27 10.02
N ASP A 30 -2.52 -13.62 10.97
CA ASP A 30 -2.63 -15.00 11.48
C ASP A 30 -3.01 -16.03 10.40
N LYS A 31 -3.74 -15.61 9.37
CA LYS A 31 -4.25 -16.50 8.30
C LYS A 31 -3.30 -16.67 7.12
N GLY A 32 -2.08 -16.11 7.15
CA GLY A 32 -1.04 -16.32 6.12
C GLY A 32 -1.41 -15.85 4.71
N ARG A 33 -2.35 -14.89 4.56
CA ARG A 33 -2.85 -14.45 3.25
C ARG A 33 -2.16 -13.18 2.72
N GLN A 34 -1.08 -12.76 3.33
CA GLN A 34 -0.33 -11.55 2.96
C GLN A 34 0.13 -11.59 1.48
N LYS A 35 0.60 -12.74 1.02
CA LYS A 35 1.04 -12.92 -0.37
C LYS A 35 -0.06 -12.59 -1.39
N ILE A 36 -1.31 -12.98 -1.13
CA ILE A 36 -2.44 -12.68 -2.01
C ILE A 36 -2.60 -11.16 -2.17
N ARG A 37 -2.51 -10.40 -1.06
CA ARG A 37 -2.60 -8.93 -1.11
C ARG A 37 -1.49 -8.32 -1.95
N PHE A 38 -0.25 -8.79 -1.77
CA PHE A 38 0.88 -8.32 -2.56
C PHE A 38 0.70 -8.60 -4.06
N GLU A 39 0.24 -9.79 -4.42
CA GLU A 39 -0.06 -10.13 -5.80
C GLU A 39 -1.14 -9.23 -6.41
N ILE A 40 -2.20 -8.93 -5.64
CA ILE A 40 -3.26 -8.02 -6.06
C ILE A 40 -2.74 -6.58 -6.19
N LEU A 41 -2.07 -6.03 -5.18
CA LEU A 41 -1.56 -4.65 -5.20
C LEU A 41 -0.59 -4.41 -6.36
N LEU A 42 0.19 -5.43 -6.74
CA LEU A 42 1.14 -5.37 -7.85
C LEU A 42 0.54 -5.81 -9.20
N SER A 43 -0.79 -6.05 -9.30
CA SER A 43 -1.41 -6.57 -10.53
C SER A 43 -1.84 -5.50 -11.53
N PHE A 44 -2.06 -4.27 -11.07
CA PHE A 44 -2.62 -3.20 -11.91
C PHE A 44 -1.55 -2.46 -12.71
N PHE A 45 -0.34 -2.34 -12.17
CA PHE A 45 0.76 -1.62 -12.78
C PHE A 45 1.83 -2.57 -13.33
N GLU A 46 2.53 -2.13 -14.38
CA GLU A 46 3.77 -2.78 -14.80
C GLU A 46 4.90 -2.37 -13.85
N CYS A 47 5.42 -3.34 -13.08
CA CYS A 47 6.41 -3.06 -12.03
C CYS A 47 7.87 -3.16 -12.52
N ALA A 48 8.11 -3.79 -13.67
CA ALA A 48 9.49 -3.96 -14.18
C ALA A 48 10.12 -2.62 -14.56
N GLY A 49 11.31 -2.35 -14.04
CA GLY A 49 12.04 -1.10 -14.25
C GLY A 49 11.50 0.09 -13.45
N LYS A 50 10.59 -0.13 -12.48
CA LYS A 50 9.92 0.92 -11.72
C LYS A 50 10.47 1.11 -10.31
N SER A 51 10.32 2.33 -9.81
CA SER A 51 10.57 2.69 -8.41
C SER A 51 9.29 2.53 -7.59
N ILE A 52 9.36 1.72 -6.53
CA ILE A 52 8.22 1.36 -5.68
C ILE A 52 8.43 1.92 -4.27
N LEU A 53 7.48 2.71 -3.78
CA LEU A 53 7.40 3.09 -2.36
C LEU A 53 6.36 2.21 -1.67
N ASP A 54 6.76 1.56 -0.58
CA ASP A 54 5.90 0.72 0.26
C ASP A 54 5.67 1.39 1.62
N ILE A 55 4.43 1.85 1.87
CA ILE A 55 4.06 2.57 3.08
C ILE A 55 3.58 1.58 4.15
N GLY A 56 4.20 1.59 5.33
CA GLY A 56 3.95 0.60 6.37
C GLY A 56 4.46 -0.76 5.94
N CYS A 57 5.69 -0.79 5.44
CA CYS A 57 6.25 -1.95 4.75
C CYS A 57 6.51 -3.17 5.67
N GLY A 58 6.46 -3.00 7.00
CA GLY A 58 6.83 -4.04 7.94
C GLY A 58 8.23 -4.58 7.67
N PHE A 59 8.34 -5.88 7.40
CA PHE A 59 9.60 -6.53 7.00
C PHE A 59 9.99 -6.31 5.53
N GLY A 60 9.13 -5.68 4.72
CA GLY A 60 9.36 -5.51 3.28
C GLY A 60 9.12 -6.76 2.45
N ASP A 61 8.27 -7.69 2.92
CA ASP A 61 8.05 -9.00 2.27
C ASP A 61 7.42 -8.92 0.87
N ILE A 62 6.87 -7.78 0.49
CA ILE A 62 6.42 -7.51 -0.89
C ILE A 62 7.57 -7.66 -1.90
N ASN A 63 8.83 -7.50 -1.47
CA ASN A 63 10.01 -7.70 -2.30
C ASN A 63 10.09 -9.12 -2.86
N GLN A 64 9.58 -10.14 -2.17
CA GLN A 64 9.53 -11.51 -2.70
C GLN A 64 8.64 -11.58 -3.95
N THR A 65 7.48 -10.91 -3.92
CA THR A 65 6.57 -10.85 -5.07
C THR A 65 7.12 -9.97 -6.19
N LEU A 66 7.70 -8.82 -5.86
CA LEU A 66 8.35 -7.93 -6.83
C LEU A 66 9.49 -8.63 -7.57
N SER A 67 10.38 -9.29 -6.85
CA SER A 67 11.49 -10.06 -7.42
C SER A 67 11.01 -11.10 -8.43
N GLN A 68 9.98 -11.87 -8.07
CA GLN A 68 9.39 -12.90 -8.95
C GLN A 68 8.74 -12.29 -10.20
N LYS A 69 8.01 -11.16 -10.05
CA LYS A 69 7.29 -10.52 -11.16
C LYS A 69 8.20 -9.77 -12.14
N THR A 70 9.33 -9.26 -11.67
CA THR A 70 10.17 -8.33 -12.44
C THR A 70 11.56 -8.89 -12.74
N SER A 71 11.88 -10.11 -12.28
CA SER A 71 13.25 -10.67 -12.34
C SER A 71 14.28 -9.73 -11.72
N ASN A 72 13.94 -9.11 -10.58
CA ASN A 72 14.73 -8.10 -9.86
C ASN A 72 14.93 -6.74 -10.59
N ALA A 73 14.22 -6.49 -11.68
CA ALA A 73 14.27 -5.20 -12.38
C ALA A 73 13.29 -4.21 -11.73
N TYR A 74 13.59 -3.70 -10.54
CA TYR A 74 12.83 -2.65 -9.83
C TYR A 74 13.75 -1.95 -8.83
N SER A 75 13.34 -0.79 -8.32
CA SER A 75 13.91 -0.20 -7.10
C SER A 75 12.82 -0.09 -6.03
N TYR A 76 13.22 -0.28 -4.77
CA TYR A 76 12.29 -0.33 -3.66
C TYR A 76 12.69 0.62 -2.53
N PHE A 77 11.70 1.28 -1.95
CA PHE A 77 11.84 2.10 -0.76
C PHE A 77 10.75 1.74 0.24
N GLY A 78 11.12 1.05 1.32
CA GLY A 78 10.21 0.72 2.42
C GLY A 78 10.26 1.76 3.52
N ILE A 79 9.09 2.23 3.98
CA ILE A 79 8.96 3.13 5.12
C ILE A 79 8.00 2.53 6.14
N ASP A 80 8.43 2.46 7.41
CA ASP A 80 7.62 1.97 8.53
C ASP A 80 7.93 2.75 9.81
N LEU A 81 7.01 2.72 10.78
CA LEU A 81 7.15 3.35 12.09
C LEU A 81 8.06 2.54 13.03
N VAL A 82 8.19 1.23 12.81
CA VAL A 82 8.76 0.26 13.76
C VAL A 82 10.18 -0.12 13.36
N ASP A 83 11.16 0.34 14.13
CA ASP A 83 12.57 0.17 13.81
C ASP A 83 13.00 -1.31 13.79
N GLU A 84 12.44 -2.12 14.68
CA GLU A 84 12.73 -3.55 14.74
C GLU A 84 12.32 -4.28 13.44
N LEU A 85 11.17 -3.91 12.85
CA LEU A 85 10.71 -4.48 11.59
C LEU A 85 11.60 -4.04 10.42
N ILE A 86 11.98 -2.78 10.39
CA ILE A 86 12.89 -2.21 9.38
C ILE A 86 14.27 -2.87 9.44
N ASN A 87 14.81 -3.08 10.64
CA ASN A 87 16.12 -3.71 10.80
C ASN A 87 16.10 -5.18 10.36
N GLU A 88 15.02 -5.91 10.65
CA GLU A 88 14.81 -7.25 10.12
C GLU A 88 14.72 -7.24 8.58
N GLY A 89 13.96 -6.30 8.00
CA GLY A 89 13.85 -6.12 6.55
C GLY A 89 15.23 -5.85 5.90
N ARG A 90 16.00 -4.94 6.45
CA ARG A 90 17.38 -4.64 5.97
C ARG A 90 18.27 -5.86 6.00
N SER A 91 18.17 -6.72 7.01
CA SER A 91 18.98 -7.93 7.11
C SER A 91 18.63 -8.98 6.05
N ARG A 92 17.37 -9.02 5.62
CA ARG A 92 16.84 -10.01 4.67
C ARG A 92 16.97 -9.59 3.21
N TYR A 93 16.74 -8.32 2.93
CA TYR A 93 16.69 -7.77 1.57
C TYR A 93 17.90 -6.88 1.32
N GLN A 94 19.09 -7.49 1.29
CA GLN A 94 20.38 -6.81 1.07
C GLN A 94 20.62 -6.64 -0.44
N SER A 95 20.30 -5.46 -0.96
CA SER A 95 20.56 -5.11 -2.36
C SER A 95 20.61 -3.60 -2.52
N ASP A 96 21.48 -3.10 -3.41
CA ASP A 96 21.66 -1.66 -3.66
C ASP A 96 20.41 -0.96 -4.16
N HIS A 97 19.46 -1.71 -4.76
CA HIS A 97 18.18 -1.18 -5.23
C HIS A 97 17.05 -1.25 -4.19
N ILE A 98 17.33 -1.76 -2.96
CA ILE A 98 16.36 -1.89 -1.87
C ILE A 98 16.79 -1.01 -0.70
N ARG A 99 15.94 -0.07 -0.33
CA ARG A 99 16.19 0.86 0.79
C ARG A 99 15.05 0.80 1.79
N PHE A 100 15.38 0.95 3.07
CA PHE A 100 14.43 0.99 4.17
C PHE A 100 14.68 2.19 5.08
N ILE A 101 13.61 2.80 5.61
CA ILE A 101 13.71 3.87 6.61
C ILE A 101 12.65 3.71 7.70
N THR A 102 13.04 3.99 8.95
CA THR A 102 12.11 4.13 10.07
C THR A 102 11.64 5.57 10.14
N ALA A 103 10.38 5.83 9.78
CA ALA A 103 9.78 7.17 9.87
C ALA A 103 8.25 7.12 9.74
N ASP A 104 7.57 8.18 10.19
CA ASP A 104 6.15 8.42 9.87
C ASP A 104 6.05 8.93 8.42
N PHE A 105 5.33 8.19 7.57
CA PHE A 105 5.12 8.57 6.18
C PHE A 105 4.56 9.99 6.02
N LEU A 106 3.62 10.40 6.88
CA LEU A 106 3.01 11.73 6.78
C LEU A 106 3.98 12.85 7.13
N GLU A 107 4.93 12.61 8.03
CA GLU A 107 5.91 13.60 8.49
C GLU A 107 7.20 13.59 7.65
N TYR A 108 7.56 12.46 7.04
CA TYR A 108 8.79 12.30 6.29
C TYR A 108 8.80 13.17 5.01
N SER A 109 9.87 13.93 4.81
CA SER A 109 10.06 14.78 3.62
C SER A 109 10.82 14.02 2.54
N PHE A 110 10.10 13.55 1.52
CA PHE A 110 10.70 12.90 0.37
C PHE A 110 11.36 13.91 -0.57
N THR A 111 12.56 13.61 -1.03
CA THR A 111 13.30 14.40 -2.03
C THR A 111 13.11 13.87 -3.45
N GLU A 112 12.50 12.69 -3.59
CA GLU A 112 12.26 11.99 -4.85
C GLU A 112 10.79 11.62 -5.02
N LYS A 113 10.40 11.31 -6.24
CA LYS A 113 9.10 10.69 -6.57
C LYS A 113 9.30 9.22 -6.88
N PHE A 114 8.21 8.46 -6.81
CA PHE A 114 8.17 7.04 -7.09
C PHE A 114 7.21 6.76 -8.23
N ASP A 115 7.47 5.72 -9.01
CA ASP A 115 6.53 5.36 -10.07
C ASP A 115 5.23 4.83 -9.47
N ILE A 116 5.33 3.89 -8.56
CA ILE A 116 4.18 3.22 -7.94
C ILE A 116 4.32 3.32 -6.42
N ILE A 117 3.22 3.62 -5.76
CA ILE A 117 3.17 3.63 -4.29
C ILE A 117 2.15 2.61 -3.83
N VAL A 118 2.56 1.72 -2.93
CA VAL A 118 1.72 0.68 -2.37
C VAL A 118 1.58 0.85 -0.86
N ALA A 119 0.48 0.36 -0.31
CA ALA A 119 0.30 0.19 1.13
C ALA A 119 -0.62 -0.99 1.41
N SER A 120 -0.20 -1.89 2.30
CA SER A 120 -0.98 -3.05 2.72
C SER A 120 -1.21 -3.05 4.22
N GLY A 121 -2.48 -3.05 4.63
CA GLY A 121 -2.88 -3.22 6.03
C GLY A 121 -2.79 -2.00 6.93
N ILE A 122 -2.22 -0.88 6.49
CA ILE A 122 -2.03 0.32 7.32
C ILE A 122 -3.34 1.02 7.71
N PHE A 123 -4.43 0.74 7.01
CA PHE A 123 -5.75 1.33 7.22
C PHE A 123 -6.69 0.46 8.05
N ASN A 124 -6.19 -0.68 8.54
CA ASN A 124 -7.00 -1.71 9.21
C ASN A 124 -7.08 -1.53 10.74
N HIS A 125 -6.30 -0.62 11.31
CA HIS A 125 -6.28 -0.37 12.74
C HIS A 125 -7.22 0.78 13.11
N LYS A 126 -8.05 0.55 14.14
CA LYS A 126 -8.92 1.59 14.69
C LYS A 126 -8.13 2.49 15.63
N PHE A 127 -8.01 3.75 15.30
CA PHE A 127 -7.36 4.77 16.13
C PHE A 127 -8.23 5.16 17.31
N ILE A 128 -7.58 5.63 18.38
CA ILE A 128 -8.26 6.06 19.60
C ILE A 128 -8.49 7.58 19.59
N SER A 129 -7.56 8.33 19.06
CA SER A 129 -7.56 9.79 19.16
C SER A 129 -7.50 10.50 17.79
N GLU A 130 -7.08 9.84 16.72
CA GLU A 130 -7.17 10.40 15.37
C GLU A 130 -8.40 9.84 14.63
N ASP A 131 -8.97 10.65 13.76
CA ASP A 131 -10.02 10.25 12.84
C ASP A 131 -9.42 9.39 11.72
N ASN A 132 -9.77 8.11 11.69
CA ASN A 132 -9.30 7.17 10.67
C ASN A 132 -9.58 7.65 9.24
N ASP A 133 -10.75 8.26 8.99
CA ASP A 133 -11.13 8.77 7.68
C ASP A 133 -10.23 9.90 7.21
N LYS A 134 -9.88 10.81 8.12
CA LYS A 134 -8.92 11.89 7.83
C LYS A 134 -7.52 11.35 7.61
N PHE A 135 -7.12 10.32 8.36
CA PHE A 135 -5.82 9.67 8.14
C PHE A 135 -5.73 9.06 6.74
N VAL A 136 -6.75 8.29 6.34
CA VAL A 136 -6.83 7.71 4.98
C VAL A 136 -6.73 8.81 3.92
N GLU A 137 -7.48 9.90 4.06
CA GLU A 137 -7.46 11.01 3.10
C GLU A 137 -6.09 11.68 3.00
N LYS A 138 -5.42 11.94 4.14
CA LYS A 138 -4.06 12.51 4.17
C LYS A 138 -3.05 11.60 3.46
N VAL A 139 -3.09 10.28 3.76
CA VAL A 139 -2.18 9.31 3.15
C VAL A 139 -2.41 9.22 1.64
N LEU A 140 -3.68 9.09 1.19
CA LEU A 140 -4.03 9.07 -0.23
C LEU A 140 -3.52 10.30 -0.98
N LYS A 141 -3.78 11.50 -0.46
CA LYS A 141 -3.35 12.77 -1.06
C LYS A 141 -1.82 12.86 -1.16
N LYS A 142 -1.11 12.56 -0.07
CA LYS A 142 0.35 12.61 -0.05
C LYS A 142 0.95 11.58 -1.00
N ALA A 143 0.51 10.33 -0.95
CA ALA A 143 0.98 9.29 -1.84
C ALA A 143 0.74 9.64 -3.32
N PHE A 144 -0.48 10.09 -3.65
CA PHE A 144 -0.80 10.48 -5.02
C PHE A 144 0.02 11.69 -5.51
N SER A 145 0.41 12.61 -4.62
CA SER A 145 1.31 13.71 -4.98
C SER A 145 2.75 13.25 -5.28
N LEU A 146 3.18 12.15 -4.65
CA LEU A 146 4.52 11.59 -4.77
C LEU A 146 4.67 10.55 -5.90
N CYS A 147 3.56 9.99 -6.42
CA CYS A 147 3.64 9.00 -7.49
C CYS A 147 3.72 9.64 -8.89
N THR A 148 4.33 8.91 -9.84
CA THR A 148 4.36 9.28 -11.28
C THR A 148 3.41 8.42 -12.11
N GLU A 149 3.13 7.16 -11.71
CA GLU A 149 2.20 6.27 -12.40
C GLU A 149 0.92 5.99 -11.61
N GLY A 150 1.01 5.83 -10.28
CA GLY A 150 -0.18 5.67 -9.46
C GLY A 150 0.04 5.04 -8.10
N VAL A 151 -1.08 4.75 -7.43
CA VAL A 151 -1.11 4.15 -6.09
C VAL A 151 -1.98 2.90 -6.05
N ALA A 152 -1.64 1.93 -5.19
CA ALA A 152 -2.40 0.71 -4.95
C ALA A 152 -2.48 0.43 -3.44
N PHE A 153 -3.67 0.48 -2.85
CA PHE A 153 -3.91 0.33 -1.42
C PHE A 153 -4.99 -0.68 -1.13
N ASP A 154 -4.83 -1.48 -0.07
CA ASP A 154 -5.85 -2.39 0.43
C ASP A 154 -6.52 -1.89 1.72
N PHE A 155 -7.72 -2.39 1.96
CA PHE A 155 -8.58 -2.00 3.07
C PHE A 155 -9.42 -3.19 3.56
N LEU A 156 -9.72 -3.23 4.86
CA LEU A 156 -10.85 -4.00 5.34
C LEU A 156 -12.16 -3.30 4.92
N SER A 157 -13.09 -4.06 4.37
CA SER A 157 -14.40 -3.57 3.94
C SER A 157 -15.38 -3.45 5.11
N ASP A 158 -16.29 -2.48 5.06
CA ASP A 158 -17.47 -2.41 5.94
C ASP A 158 -18.60 -3.36 5.52
N LYS A 159 -18.48 -4.02 4.37
CA LYS A 159 -19.42 -5.05 3.86
C LYS A 159 -19.03 -6.41 4.46
N VAL A 160 -19.22 -6.58 5.76
CA VAL A 160 -18.82 -7.76 6.53
C VAL A 160 -19.94 -8.20 7.47
N ASP A 161 -19.90 -9.48 7.85
CA ASP A 161 -20.88 -10.05 8.79
C ASP A 161 -20.56 -9.70 10.25
N TYR A 162 -19.31 -9.36 10.57
CA TYR A 162 -18.85 -8.95 11.90
C TYR A 162 -17.61 -8.06 11.83
N CYS A 163 -17.40 -7.24 12.86
CA CYS A 163 -16.20 -6.42 13.04
C CYS A 163 -15.55 -6.69 14.40
N HIS A 164 -14.22 -6.75 14.42
CA HIS A 164 -13.50 -6.73 15.69
C HIS A 164 -13.41 -5.30 16.25
N SER A 165 -13.45 -5.13 17.56
CA SER A 165 -13.46 -3.81 18.21
C SER A 165 -12.20 -2.97 17.93
N HIS A 166 -11.07 -3.62 17.62
CA HIS A 166 -9.77 -3.01 17.35
C HIS A 166 -9.49 -2.77 15.85
N THR A 167 -10.39 -3.22 14.95
CA THR A 167 -10.24 -3.01 13.50
C THR A 167 -11.08 -1.84 13.02
N TYR A 168 -10.58 -1.14 12.02
CA TYR A 168 -11.29 -0.12 11.28
C TYR A 168 -11.65 -0.66 9.90
N HIS A 169 -12.92 -0.53 9.55
CA HIS A 169 -13.49 -0.99 8.30
C HIS A 169 -13.86 0.21 7.44
N ASN A 170 -13.38 0.21 6.21
CA ASN A 170 -13.58 1.31 5.28
C ASN A 170 -14.75 1.03 4.34
N SER A 171 -15.58 2.04 4.05
CA SER A 171 -16.59 1.97 2.99
C SER A 171 -15.92 2.01 1.62
N PRO A 172 -16.11 0.98 0.75
CA PRO A 172 -15.62 1.02 -0.62
C PRO A 172 -16.13 2.23 -1.39
N GLU A 173 -17.39 2.63 -1.18
CA GLU A 173 -18.02 3.78 -1.82
C GLU A 173 -17.33 5.09 -1.43
N ARG A 174 -16.99 5.24 -0.14
CA ARG A 174 -16.27 6.42 0.35
C ARG A 174 -14.85 6.48 -0.22
N ILE A 175 -14.14 5.37 -0.21
CA ILE A 175 -12.78 5.30 -0.77
C ILE A 175 -12.79 5.59 -2.27
N LEU A 176 -13.76 5.04 -3.01
CA LEU A 176 -13.96 5.32 -4.43
C LEU A 176 -14.25 6.81 -4.66
N GLY A 177 -15.08 7.43 -3.83
CA GLY A 177 -15.35 8.87 -3.88
C GLY A 177 -14.11 9.74 -3.62
N LEU A 178 -13.21 9.32 -2.72
CA LEU A 178 -11.92 9.99 -2.50
C LEU A 178 -10.99 9.82 -3.72
N ALA A 179 -10.96 8.63 -4.31
CA ALA A 179 -10.16 8.34 -5.48
C ALA A 179 -10.57 9.20 -6.70
N TYR A 180 -11.86 9.39 -6.93
CA TYR A 180 -12.38 10.26 -8.01
C TYR A 180 -12.01 11.75 -7.84
N LYS A 181 -11.67 12.21 -6.64
CA LYS A 181 -11.13 13.56 -6.43
C LYS A 181 -9.68 13.70 -6.91
N LEU A 182 -8.98 12.57 -7.14
CA LEU A 182 -7.59 12.52 -7.53
C LEU A 182 -7.40 12.20 -9.02
N SER A 183 -8.18 11.29 -9.57
CA SER A 183 -8.09 10.82 -10.95
C SER A 183 -9.41 10.20 -11.40
N ARG A 184 -9.62 10.11 -12.73
CA ARG A 184 -10.69 9.31 -13.35
C ARG A 184 -10.26 7.88 -13.68
N ASN A 185 -8.95 7.61 -13.71
CA ASN A 185 -8.40 6.29 -14.00
C ASN A 185 -8.31 5.46 -12.72
N ILE A 186 -9.39 4.77 -12.39
CA ILE A 186 -9.56 4.04 -11.14
C ILE A 186 -9.97 2.60 -11.42
N CYS A 187 -9.45 1.69 -10.61
CA CYS A 187 -9.95 0.33 -10.50
C CYS A 187 -10.15 -0.02 -9.01
N LEU A 188 -11.33 -0.53 -8.66
CA LEU A 188 -11.61 -1.11 -7.36
C LEU A 188 -11.77 -2.62 -7.54
N ARG A 189 -11.08 -3.40 -6.73
CA ARG A 189 -11.15 -4.87 -6.74
C ARG A 189 -11.51 -5.42 -5.38
N ASN A 190 -12.51 -6.28 -5.32
CA ASN A 190 -12.92 -7.05 -4.14
C ASN A 190 -13.20 -8.53 -4.51
N ASP A 191 -12.64 -9.00 -5.64
CA ASP A 191 -12.86 -10.32 -6.21
C ASP A 191 -11.88 -11.39 -5.70
N TYR A 192 -11.06 -11.09 -4.69
CA TYR A 192 -9.99 -11.96 -4.19
C TYR A 192 -10.19 -12.40 -2.72
N MET A 193 -10.79 -11.58 -1.88
CA MET A 193 -11.15 -11.91 -0.49
C MET A 193 -12.46 -11.22 -0.10
N PRO A 194 -13.38 -11.92 0.61
CA PRO A 194 -14.76 -11.43 0.80
C PRO A 194 -14.87 -10.18 1.67
N PHE A 195 -13.90 -9.94 2.55
CA PHE A 195 -13.97 -8.85 3.54
C PHE A 195 -12.92 -7.75 3.30
N GLU A 196 -12.32 -7.75 2.12
CA GLU A 196 -11.28 -6.81 1.73
C GLU A 196 -11.53 -6.27 0.33
N PHE A 197 -10.99 -5.09 0.09
CA PHE A 197 -10.92 -4.54 -1.26
C PHE A 197 -9.62 -3.77 -1.46
N SER A 198 -9.22 -3.62 -2.71
CA SER A 198 -8.10 -2.79 -3.11
C SER A 198 -8.56 -1.70 -4.05
N ILE A 199 -7.96 -0.51 -3.93
CA ILE A 199 -8.13 0.61 -4.84
C ILE A 199 -6.84 0.88 -5.59
N PHE A 200 -6.94 1.09 -6.89
CA PHE A 200 -5.87 1.49 -7.78
C PHE A 200 -6.23 2.84 -8.39
N ILE A 201 -5.34 3.82 -8.29
CA ILE A 201 -5.57 5.16 -8.81
C ILE A 201 -4.41 5.48 -9.75
N GLY A 202 -4.67 5.46 -11.06
CA GLY A 202 -3.67 5.80 -12.07
C GLY A 202 -3.48 7.31 -12.18
N LYS A 203 -2.24 7.75 -12.32
CA LYS A 203 -1.87 9.16 -12.45
C LYS A 203 -2.28 9.75 -13.79
N ASP A 204 -2.13 8.96 -14.86
CA ASP A 204 -2.54 9.37 -16.21
C ASP A 204 -4.02 9.00 -16.41
N ASP A 205 -4.88 10.02 -16.43
CA ASP A 205 -6.30 9.92 -16.74
C ASP A 205 -6.67 10.65 -18.04
N HIS A 206 -5.67 10.92 -18.91
CA HIS A 206 -5.86 11.56 -20.20
C HIS A 206 -6.45 10.61 -21.23
N PHE A 207 -7.30 11.13 -22.07
CA PHE A 207 -7.92 10.41 -23.20
C PHE A 207 -8.18 11.34 -24.37
N ASN A 208 -8.32 10.78 -25.57
CA ASN A 208 -8.79 11.54 -26.74
C ASN A 208 -10.33 11.59 -26.69
N PRO A 209 -10.96 12.78 -26.71
CA PRO A 209 -12.42 12.90 -26.72
C PRO A 209 -13.12 12.16 -27.87
N ALA A 210 -12.44 11.96 -29.01
CA ALA A 210 -13.03 11.29 -30.17
C ALA A 210 -13.31 9.79 -29.96
N ASP A 211 -12.52 9.12 -29.09
CA ASP A 211 -12.67 7.68 -28.81
C ASP A 211 -12.95 7.38 -27.33
N ALA A 212 -12.80 8.37 -26.45
CA ALA A 212 -13.05 8.27 -25.01
C ALA A 212 -12.35 7.09 -24.30
N ILE A 213 -11.16 6.69 -24.80
CA ILE A 213 -10.33 5.63 -24.23
C ILE A 213 -9.10 6.25 -23.56
N PHE A 214 -8.80 5.87 -22.31
CA PHE A 214 -7.59 6.34 -21.65
C PHE A 214 -6.33 6.02 -22.45
N ASN A 215 -5.45 6.99 -22.60
CA ASN A 215 -4.21 6.83 -23.37
C ASN A 215 -3.32 5.72 -22.81
N VAL A 216 -3.28 5.56 -21.49
CA VAL A 216 -2.54 4.47 -20.83
C VAL A 216 -3.11 3.09 -21.17
N TYR A 217 -4.44 2.97 -21.32
CA TYR A 217 -5.08 1.71 -21.73
C TYR A 217 -4.76 1.36 -23.18
N LYS A 218 -4.79 2.33 -24.10
CA LYS A 218 -4.37 2.12 -25.50
C LYS A 218 -2.95 1.58 -25.60
N LYS A 219 -2.01 2.13 -24.82
CA LYS A 219 -0.63 1.64 -24.78
C LYS A 219 -0.52 0.19 -24.29
N ARG A 220 -1.42 -0.24 -23.38
CA ARG A 220 -1.46 -1.64 -22.91
C ARG A 220 -1.94 -2.59 -24.00
N ILE A 221 -3.05 -2.27 -24.68
CA ILE A 221 -3.60 -3.15 -25.72
C ILE A 221 -2.72 -3.20 -26.97
N SER A 222 -2.03 -2.11 -27.34
CA SER A 222 -1.10 -2.10 -28.49
C SER A 222 0.16 -2.97 -28.29
N LYS A 223 0.47 -3.39 -27.06
CA LYS A 223 1.54 -4.35 -26.76
C LYS A 223 1.08 -5.82 -26.86
N LEU A 224 -0.22 -6.04 -27.00
CA LEU A 224 -0.83 -7.40 -27.09
C LEU A 224 -1.15 -7.79 -28.53
N SER A 225 -1.08 -6.85 -29.46
CA SER A 225 -1.19 -7.02 -30.93
C SER A 225 0.19 -7.12 -31.57
#